data_0b24e0b3d29c886502f43459253af0de
#
_entry.id   0b24e0b3d29c886502f43459253af0de
#
_cell.length_a   1.000
_cell.length_b   1.000
_cell.length_c   1.000
_cell.angle_alpha   90.00
_cell.angle_beta   90.00
_cell.angle_gamma   90.00
#
_symmetry.space_group_name_H-M   'P 1'
#
loop_
_entity.id
_entity.type
_entity.pdbx_description
1 polymer ?
#
loop_
_entity_poly.entity_id
_entity_poly.type
_entity_poly.pdbx_seq_one_letter_code
_entity_poly.pdbx_strand_id
1 'polypeptide(L)'
;MSAAFTPQRLGELLYFLDELSPRRIAVEVRHPAFFDKGEDERLLNRHLRERGVERICLDSRALFSCRSDDPAVLHAQSKKPRLPIRPAAFSDTPQVRFIGGPDLPANEVFLLPWVDKVADWIEAGLTPYVFLHTPDNHLAAQQAQRFHALLGQRLPGLPALPEPIPAPEVEQLGLL
;
A
#
# COMPACT_ATOMS: atom_id res chain seq x y z
N MET A 1 11.16 0.62 3.87
CA MET A 1 12.63 0.45 3.94
C MET A 1 13.20 0.49 2.52
N SER A 2 14.46 0.89 2.31
CA SER A 2 15.06 0.86 0.96
C SER A 2 15.36 -0.58 0.50
N ALA A 3 15.58 -0.77 -0.81
CA ALA A 3 16.03 -2.07 -1.34
C ALA A 3 17.42 -2.50 -0.80
N ALA A 4 18.20 -1.56 -0.25
CA ALA A 4 19.48 -1.83 0.40
C ALA A 4 19.35 -2.47 1.79
N PHE A 5 18.13 -2.58 2.34
CA PHE A 5 17.89 -3.34 3.56
C PHE A 5 17.84 -4.82 3.22
N THR A 6 18.97 -5.50 3.42
CA THR A 6 19.16 -6.92 3.11
C THR A 6 18.83 -7.80 4.32
N PRO A 7 18.67 -9.14 4.13
CA PRO A 7 18.45 -10.09 5.22
C PRO A 7 19.51 -10.03 6.35
N GLN A 8 20.75 -9.71 6.02
CA GLN A 8 21.85 -9.58 7.00
C GLN A 8 21.60 -8.47 8.02
N ARG A 9 20.74 -7.51 7.68
CA ARG A 9 20.36 -6.41 8.57
C ARG A 9 19.07 -6.68 9.35
N LEU A 10 18.52 -7.89 9.27
CA LEU A 10 17.27 -8.23 9.97
C LEU A 10 17.38 -7.97 11.49
N GLY A 11 18.53 -8.30 12.11
CA GLY A 11 18.77 -8.05 13.53
C GLY A 11 18.63 -6.58 13.94
N GLU A 12 19.08 -5.65 13.08
CA GLU A 12 18.91 -4.19 13.32
C GLU A 12 17.43 -3.80 13.32
N LEU A 13 16.64 -4.35 12.39
CA LEU A 13 15.20 -4.12 12.35
C LEU A 13 14.54 -4.64 13.62
N LEU A 14 14.86 -5.87 14.04
CA LEU A 14 14.23 -6.48 15.22
C LEU A 14 14.55 -5.67 16.48
N TYR A 15 15.80 -5.26 16.67
CA TYR A 15 16.19 -4.38 17.76
C TYR A 15 15.38 -3.06 17.75
N PHE A 16 15.27 -2.41 16.59
CA PHE A 16 14.49 -1.19 16.44
C PHE A 16 12.99 -1.38 16.75
N LEU A 17 12.41 -2.50 16.33
CA LEU A 17 11.01 -2.82 16.63
C LEU A 17 10.79 -3.06 18.13
N ASP A 18 11.73 -3.73 18.79
CA ASP A 18 11.66 -3.98 20.23
C ASP A 18 11.75 -2.66 21.05
N GLU A 19 12.62 -1.72 20.63
CA GLU A 19 12.72 -0.38 21.23
C GLU A 19 11.44 0.47 21.07
N LEU A 20 10.69 0.24 19.99
CA LEU A 20 9.44 0.97 19.74
C LEU A 20 8.21 0.34 20.39
N SER A 21 8.33 -0.86 20.97
CA SER A 21 7.22 -1.52 21.67
C SER A 21 6.74 -0.68 22.86
N PRO A 22 5.44 -0.59 23.15
CA PRO A 22 4.30 -1.32 22.56
C PRO A 22 3.57 -0.58 21.41
N ARG A 23 4.23 0.26 20.65
CA ARG A 23 3.59 1.01 19.55
C ARG A 23 3.14 0.08 18.42
N ARG A 24 2.01 0.44 17.78
CA ARG A 24 1.60 -0.21 16.54
C ARG A 24 2.53 0.19 15.41
N ILE A 25 3.13 -0.79 14.74
CA ILE A 25 4.14 -0.57 13.71
C ILE A 25 3.79 -1.39 12.48
N ALA A 26 4.07 -0.82 11.31
CA ALA A 26 4.01 -1.52 10.05
C ALA A 26 5.34 -1.35 9.29
N VAL A 27 5.79 -2.40 8.62
CA VAL A 27 7.07 -2.44 7.91
C VAL A 27 6.86 -2.77 6.43
N GLU A 28 7.37 -1.91 5.54
CA GLU A 28 7.47 -2.20 4.11
C GLU A 28 8.91 -2.57 3.75
N VAL A 29 9.16 -3.83 3.44
CA VAL A 29 10.44 -4.32 2.93
C VAL A 29 10.44 -4.32 1.41
N ARG A 30 11.62 -4.16 0.77
CA ARG A 30 11.76 -4.06 -0.69
C ARG A 30 12.87 -4.93 -1.27
N HIS A 31 13.65 -5.62 -0.45
CA HIS A 31 14.70 -6.51 -0.94
C HIS A 31 14.09 -7.82 -1.47
N PRO A 32 14.48 -8.31 -2.67
CA PRO A 32 13.89 -9.50 -3.30
C PRO A 32 13.91 -10.76 -2.45
N ALA A 33 14.93 -10.98 -1.62
CA ALA A 33 15.04 -12.14 -0.73
C ALA A 33 13.87 -12.25 0.28
N PHE A 34 13.13 -11.17 0.52
CA PHE A 34 11.93 -11.22 1.35
C PHE A 34 10.65 -11.55 0.54
N PHE A 35 10.80 -11.99 -0.74
CA PHE A 35 9.67 -12.26 -1.64
C PHE A 35 9.85 -13.54 -2.47
N ASP A 36 10.85 -14.36 -2.18
CA ASP A 36 11.20 -15.59 -2.92
C ASP A 36 10.63 -16.87 -2.31
N LYS A 37 9.86 -16.76 -1.20
CA LYS A 37 9.37 -17.86 -0.35
C LYS A 37 10.50 -18.66 0.31
N GLY A 38 11.71 -18.13 0.31
CA GLY A 38 12.91 -18.68 0.91
C GLY A 38 12.94 -18.58 2.43
N GLU A 39 14.11 -18.89 2.99
CA GLU A 39 14.32 -18.87 4.44
C GLU A 39 14.24 -17.45 5.02
N ASP A 40 14.82 -16.46 4.33
CA ASP A 40 14.83 -15.05 4.76
C ASP A 40 13.40 -14.47 4.82
N GLU A 41 12.55 -14.78 3.84
CA GLU A 41 11.15 -14.37 3.86
C GLU A 41 10.39 -15.03 5.02
N ARG A 42 10.60 -16.32 5.25
CA ARG A 42 9.96 -17.05 6.35
C ARG A 42 10.41 -16.52 7.72
N LEU A 43 11.71 -16.23 7.86
CA LEU A 43 12.28 -15.70 9.09
C LEU A 43 11.71 -14.30 9.41
N LEU A 44 11.74 -13.38 8.43
CA LEU A 44 11.14 -12.06 8.58
C LEU A 44 9.67 -12.18 8.99
N ASN A 45 8.87 -12.96 8.26
CA ASN A 45 7.44 -13.10 8.49
C ASN A 45 7.13 -13.65 9.89
N ARG A 46 7.92 -14.60 10.37
CA ARG A 46 7.79 -15.15 11.73
C ARG A 46 8.02 -14.07 12.78
N HIS A 47 9.13 -13.34 12.68
CA HIS A 47 9.48 -12.30 13.65
C HIS A 47 8.49 -11.13 13.67
N LEU A 48 7.94 -10.74 12.52
CA LEU A 48 6.91 -9.70 12.46
C LEU A 48 5.62 -10.18 13.15
N ARG A 49 5.17 -11.43 12.89
CA ARG A 49 3.98 -11.99 13.53
C ARG A 49 4.13 -12.14 15.05
N GLU A 50 5.27 -12.64 15.51
CA GLU A 50 5.57 -12.78 16.95
C GLU A 50 5.48 -11.45 17.72
N ARG A 51 5.74 -10.33 17.02
CA ARG A 51 5.70 -8.96 17.57
C ARG A 51 4.39 -8.22 17.28
N GLY A 52 3.45 -8.81 16.55
CA GLY A 52 2.25 -8.11 16.09
C GLY A 52 2.55 -6.93 15.16
N VAL A 53 3.69 -6.96 14.46
CA VAL A 53 4.10 -5.93 13.51
C VAL A 53 3.54 -6.24 12.13
N GLU A 54 2.81 -5.28 11.56
CA GLU A 54 2.21 -5.47 10.23
C GLU A 54 3.27 -5.44 9.12
N ARG A 55 3.11 -6.33 8.14
CA ARG A 55 3.90 -6.32 6.91
C ARG A 55 3.09 -5.65 5.80
N ILE A 56 3.44 -4.40 5.44
CA ILE A 56 2.77 -3.67 4.37
C ILE A 56 2.89 -4.43 3.05
N CYS A 57 1.77 -4.74 2.43
CA CYS A 57 1.74 -5.32 1.09
C CYS A 57 1.81 -4.21 0.04
N LEU A 58 2.97 -4.07 -0.61
CA LEU A 58 3.13 -3.18 -1.75
C LEU A 58 2.67 -3.87 -3.03
N ASP A 59 1.72 -3.27 -3.74
CA ASP A 59 1.30 -3.69 -5.07
C ASP A 59 1.58 -2.58 -6.09
N SER A 60 2.51 -2.81 -6.98
CA SER A 60 2.89 -1.92 -8.07
C SER A 60 2.57 -2.49 -9.46
N ARG A 61 1.77 -3.56 -9.53
CA ARG A 61 1.46 -4.25 -10.80
C ARG A 61 0.79 -3.31 -11.80
N ALA A 62 -0.17 -2.50 -11.37
CA ALA A 62 -0.86 -1.56 -12.24
C ALA A 62 0.10 -0.51 -12.81
N LEU A 63 0.99 0.04 -11.99
CA LEU A 63 2.02 0.98 -12.43
C LEU A 63 2.92 0.35 -13.51
N PHE A 64 3.37 -0.89 -13.33
CA PHE A 64 4.27 -1.58 -14.26
C PHE A 64 3.58 -2.22 -15.46
N SER A 65 2.25 -2.31 -15.48
CA SER A 65 1.47 -2.69 -16.67
C SER A 65 1.31 -1.51 -17.64
N CYS A 66 1.45 -0.29 -17.15
CA CYS A 66 1.35 0.92 -17.96
C CYS A 66 2.61 1.08 -18.82
N ARG A 67 2.41 1.21 -20.14
CA ARG A 67 3.44 1.64 -21.08
C ARG A 67 3.19 3.09 -21.43
N SER A 68 4.08 3.98 -21.00
CA SER A 68 3.90 5.42 -21.15
C SER A 68 5.27 6.11 -21.18
N ASP A 69 5.36 7.17 -21.99
CA ASP A 69 6.52 8.07 -22.02
C ASP A 69 6.32 9.26 -21.06
N ASP A 70 5.22 9.29 -20.30
CA ASP A 70 4.95 10.33 -19.32
C ASP A 70 6.05 10.35 -18.24
N PRO A 71 6.72 11.49 -18.03
CA PRO A 71 7.79 11.62 -17.05
C PRO A 71 7.37 11.21 -15.62
N ALA A 72 6.11 11.46 -15.21
CA ALA A 72 5.62 11.07 -13.90
C ALA A 72 5.54 9.54 -13.77
N VAL A 73 5.07 8.84 -14.81
CA VAL A 73 5.03 7.37 -14.85
C VAL A 73 6.43 6.79 -14.80
N LEU A 74 7.34 7.28 -15.65
CA LEU A 74 8.73 6.81 -15.69
C LEU A 74 9.44 7.06 -14.36
N HIS A 75 9.23 8.24 -13.75
CA HIS A 75 9.76 8.54 -12.42
C HIS A 75 9.20 7.59 -11.36
N ALA A 76 7.88 7.37 -11.35
CA ALA A 76 7.27 6.44 -10.39
C ALA A 76 7.82 5.02 -10.56
N GLN A 77 7.94 4.52 -11.79
CA GLN A 77 8.52 3.21 -12.09
C GLN A 77 9.98 3.09 -11.65
N SER A 78 10.79 4.16 -11.77
CA SER A 78 12.19 4.16 -11.31
C SER A 78 12.34 4.11 -9.78
N LYS A 79 11.31 4.55 -9.02
CA LYS A 79 11.33 4.63 -7.55
C LYS A 79 10.64 3.45 -6.85
N LYS A 80 9.83 2.70 -7.55
CA LYS A 80 9.07 1.58 -6.97
C LYS A 80 9.68 0.24 -7.38
N PRO A 81 9.77 -0.73 -6.45
CA PRO A 81 10.22 -2.07 -6.82
C PRO A 81 9.11 -2.83 -7.55
N ARG A 82 9.50 -3.73 -8.44
CA ARG A 82 8.61 -4.71 -9.06
C ARG A 82 8.74 -6.04 -8.32
N LEU A 83 7.89 -6.24 -7.33
CA LEU A 83 7.95 -7.39 -6.42
C LEU A 83 6.64 -8.20 -6.45
N PRO A 84 6.69 -9.49 -6.13
CA PRO A 84 5.48 -10.29 -5.92
C PRO A 84 4.65 -9.75 -4.76
N ILE A 85 3.32 -9.71 -4.93
CA ILE A 85 2.42 -9.35 -3.82
C ILE A 85 2.36 -10.46 -2.77
N ARG A 86 2.15 -10.05 -1.50
CA ARG A 86 2.00 -10.96 -0.34
C ARG A 86 0.80 -10.52 0.49
N PRO A 87 -0.45 -10.80 0.06
CA PRO A 87 -1.67 -10.30 0.67
C PRO A 87 -2.02 -11.09 1.94
N ALA A 88 -1.27 -10.86 3.00
CA ALA A 88 -1.47 -11.50 4.30
C ALA A 88 -1.58 -10.45 5.40
N ALA A 89 -2.46 -10.67 6.38
CA ALA A 89 -2.51 -9.91 7.61
C ALA A 89 -1.50 -10.49 8.62
N PHE A 90 -0.76 -9.63 9.29
CA PHE A 90 0.20 -9.98 10.35
C PHE A 90 -0.27 -9.45 11.70
N SER A 91 -1.22 -8.53 11.70
CA SER A 91 -1.85 -7.91 12.86
C SER A 91 -3.35 -7.71 12.60
N ASP A 92 -4.04 -7.09 13.55
CA ASP A 92 -5.44 -6.66 13.43
C ASP A 92 -5.65 -5.48 12.46
N THR A 93 -4.55 -4.89 11.95
CA THR A 93 -4.56 -3.72 11.08
C THR A 93 -3.75 -3.95 9.79
N PRO A 94 -4.18 -4.88 8.92
CA PRO A 94 -3.46 -5.17 7.67
C PRO A 94 -3.34 -3.93 6.80
N GLN A 95 -2.19 -3.79 6.12
CA GLN A 95 -1.91 -2.61 5.33
C GLN A 95 -1.56 -2.96 3.88
N VAL A 96 -2.23 -2.26 2.96
CA VAL A 96 -1.98 -2.35 1.51
C VAL A 96 -1.53 -1.00 1.01
N ARG A 97 -0.49 -0.99 0.20
CA ARG A 97 -0.06 0.16 -0.56
C ARG A 97 -0.11 -0.15 -2.04
N PHE A 98 -1.14 0.35 -2.70
CA PHE A 98 -1.38 0.15 -4.12
C PHE A 98 -0.86 1.34 -4.93
N ILE A 99 -0.10 1.08 -5.98
CA ILE A 99 0.40 2.09 -6.90
C ILE A 99 -0.22 1.83 -8.27
N GLY A 100 -1.19 2.66 -8.63
CA GLY A 100 -1.87 2.61 -9.92
C GLY A 100 -1.06 3.24 -11.06
N GLY A 101 -1.55 3.04 -12.27
CA GLY A 101 -1.18 3.84 -13.44
C GLY A 101 -2.00 5.14 -13.50
N PRO A 102 -1.77 5.99 -14.53
CA PRO A 102 -2.51 7.24 -14.71
C PRO A 102 -3.95 7.03 -15.22
N ASP A 103 -4.24 5.90 -15.83
CA ASP A 103 -5.56 5.51 -16.31
C ASP A 103 -6.31 4.76 -15.20
N LEU A 104 -7.25 5.44 -14.53
CA LEU A 104 -8.00 4.86 -13.42
C LEU A 104 -8.85 3.65 -13.81
N PRO A 105 -9.59 3.63 -14.94
CA PRO A 105 -10.27 2.45 -15.42
C PRO A 105 -9.35 1.23 -15.60
N ALA A 106 -8.17 1.42 -16.18
CA ALA A 106 -7.20 0.34 -16.38
C ALA A 106 -6.66 -0.24 -15.06
N ASN A 107 -6.73 0.52 -13.96
CA ASN A 107 -6.32 0.04 -12.65
C ASN A 107 -7.31 -0.97 -12.04
N GLU A 108 -8.57 -1.01 -12.48
CA GLU A 108 -9.62 -1.83 -11.86
C GLU A 108 -9.28 -3.32 -11.82
N VAL A 109 -8.74 -3.86 -12.88
CA VAL A 109 -8.36 -5.28 -12.94
C VAL A 109 -7.39 -5.70 -11.83
N PHE A 110 -6.59 -4.73 -11.33
CA PHE A 110 -5.67 -4.93 -10.22
C PHE A 110 -6.30 -4.59 -8.85
N LEU A 111 -7.33 -3.71 -8.83
CA LEU A 111 -8.02 -3.32 -7.61
C LEU A 111 -9.08 -4.33 -7.17
N LEU A 112 -9.80 -4.96 -8.10
CA LEU A 112 -10.87 -5.91 -7.77
C LEU A 112 -10.43 -7.03 -6.82
N PRO A 113 -9.27 -7.69 -7.00
CA PRO A 113 -8.78 -8.67 -6.03
C PRO A 113 -8.51 -8.08 -4.63
N TRP A 114 -8.20 -6.77 -4.55
CA TRP A 114 -8.05 -6.08 -3.27
C TRP A 114 -9.37 -5.71 -2.65
N VAL A 115 -10.40 -5.42 -3.44
CA VAL A 115 -11.78 -5.21 -2.93
C VAL A 115 -12.24 -6.46 -2.19
N ASP A 116 -12.11 -7.64 -2.81
CA ASP A 116 -12.46 -8.91 -2.19
C ASP A 116 -11.62 -9.17 -0.93
N LYS A 117 -10.30 -8.99 -1.03
CA LYS A 117 -9.39 -9.26 0.09
C LYS A 117 -9.63 -8.34 1.28
N VAL A 118 -9.89 -7.07 1.04
CA VAL A 118 -10.19 -6.07 2.09
C VAL A 118 -11.56 -6.35 2.70
N ALA A 119 -12.54 -6.75 1.89
CA ALA A 119 -13.84 -7.18 2.38
C ALA A 119 -13.71 -8.39 3.33
N ASP A 120 -12.96 -9.43 2.93
CA ASP A 120 -12.70 -10.61 3.77
C ASP A 120 -12.05 -10.22 5.11
N TRP A 121 -11.11 -9.27 5.11
CA TRP A 121 -10.48 -8.79 6.35
C TRP A 121 -11.46 -8.06 7.26
N ILE A 122 -12.34 -7.21 6.69
CA ILE A 122 -13.38 -6.51 7.45
C ILE A 122 -14.39 -7.50 8.03
N GLU A 123 -14.84 -8.47 7.24
CA GLU A 123 -15.75 -9.53 7.67
C GLU A 123 -15.13 -10.41 8.78
N ALA A 124 -13.80 -10.57 8.77
CA ALA A 124 -13.04 -11.23 9.83
C ALA A 124 -12.78 -10.34 11.09
N GLY A 125 -13.32 -9.13 11.14
CA GLY A 125 -13.17 -8.19 12.27
C GLY A 125 -11.84 -7.43 12.28
N LEU A 126 -11.07 -7.44 11.19
CA LEU A 126 -9.84 -6.65 11.06
C LEU A 126 -10.13 -5.22 10.60
N THR A 127 -9.18 -4.32 10.83
CA THR A 127 -9.25 -2.91 10.41
C THR A 127 -8.18 -2.63 9.33
N PRO A 128 -8.45 -2.88 8.05
CA PRO A 128 -7.47 -2.69 7.00
C PRO A 128 -7.23 -1.20 6.68
N TYR A 129 -5.98 -0.85 6.38
CA TYR A 129 -5.58 0.44 5.83
C TYR A 129 -5.14 0.27 4.39
N VAL A 130 -5.76 1.00 3.47
CA VAL A 130 -5.46 0.94 2.04
C VAL A 130 -4.97 2.30 1.56
N PHE A 131 -3.69 2.38 1.21
CA PHE A 131 -3.06 3.59 0.68
C PHE A 131 -3.03 3.50 -0.84
N LEU A 132 -3.78 4.37 -1.51
CA LEU A 132 -3.93 4.38 -2.95
C LEU A 132 -3.13 5.54 -3.55
N HIS A 133 -2.27 5.21 -4.51
CA HIS A 133 -1.39 6.15 -5.19
C HIS A 133 -1.58 6.09 -6.70
N THR A 134 -1.33 7.21 -7.37
CA THR A 134 -1.09 7.30 -8.81
C THR A 134 0.33 7.86 -9.05
N PRO A 135 0.87 7.87 -10.27
CA PRO A 135 2.28 8.21 -10.50
C PRO A 135 2.72 9.53 -9.86
N ASP A 136 1.92 10.59 -9.98
CA ASP A 136 2.11 11.93 -9.40
C ASP A 136 1.18 12.25 -8.22
N ASN A 137 0.31 11.32 -7.85
CA ASN A 137 -0.75 11.42 -6.85
C ASN A 137 -1.90 12.41 -7.19
N HIS A 138 -1.93 13.03 -8.35
CA HIS A 138 -3.05 13.93 -8.73
C HIS A 138 -4.40 13.20 -8.74
N LEU A 139 -4.42 11.94 -9.15
CA LEU A 139 -5.62 11.12 -9.19
C LEU A 139 -5.79 10.19 -7.98
N ALA A 140 -4.96 10.33 -6.94
CA ALA A 140 -4.99 9.43 -5.79
C ALA A 140 -6.33 9.47 -5.03
N ALA A 141 -6.92 10.65 -4.88
CA ALA A 141 -8.23 10.80 -4.23
C ALA A 141 -9.35 10.14 -5.03
N GLN A 142 -9.38 10.33 -6.36
CA GLN A 142 -10.35 9.67 -7.24
C GLN A 142 -10.17 8.15 -7.23
N GLN A 143 -8.92 7.68 -7.21
CA GLN A 143 -8.61 6.25 -7.07
C GLN A 143 -9.16 5.69 -5.74
N ALA A 144 -9.03 6.44 -4.65
CA ALA A 144 -9.56 6.04 -3.34
C ALA A 144 -11.10 6.01 -3.33
N GLN A 145 -11.75 7.02 -3.90
CA GLN A 145 -13.21 7.05 -4.06
C GLN A 145 -13.70 5.88 -4.89
N ARG A 146 -13.01 5.56 -6.00
CA ARG A 146 -13.36 4.40 -6.85
C ARG A 146 -13.22 3.09 -6.10
N PHE A 147 -12.12 2.88 -5.39
CA PHE A 147 -11.92 1.69 -4.57
C PHE A 147 -13.00 1.56 -3.51
N HIS A 148 -13.32 2.64 -2.79
CA HIS A 148 -14.34 2.64 -1.75
C HIS A 148 -15.74 2.34 -2.32
N ALA A 149 -16.08 2.89 -3.50
CA ALA A 149 -17.35 2.59 -4.17
C ALA A 149 -17.48 1.10 -4.53
N LEU A 150 -16.40 0.49 -5.05
CA LEU A 150 -16.35 -0.95 -5.33
C LEU A 150 -16.47 -1.79 -4.05
N LEU A 151 -15.78 -1.38 -2.99
CA LEU A 151 -15.87 -2.06 -1.69
C LEU A 151 -17.26 -1.95 -1.09
N GLY A 152 -17.94 -0.80 -1.23
CA GLY A 152 -19.33 -0.61 -0.78
C GLY A 152 -20.34 -1.50 -1.53
N GLN A 153 -20.08 -1.84 -2.79
CA GLN A 153 -20.88 -2.83 -3.54
C GLN A 153 -20.70 -4.24 -2.97
N ARG A 154 -19.50 -4.57 -2.50
CA ARG A 154 -19.17 -5.88 -1.90
C ARG A 154 -19.62 -5.98 -0.43
N LEU A 155 -19.61 -4.86 0.30
CA LEU A 155 -19.99 -4.75 1.71
C LEU A 155 -21.13 -3.73 1.88
N PRO A 156 -22.40 -4.13 1.74
CA PRO A 156 -23.53 -3.27 2.04
C PRO A 156 -23.49 -2.80 3.51
N GLY A 157 -23.50 -1.50 3.73
CA GLY A 157 -23.39 -0.91 5.07
C GLY A 157 -22.00 -0.35 5.41
N LEU A 158 -21.04 -0.41 4.47
CA LEU A 158 -19.78 0.32 4.63
C LEU A 158 -20.09 1.83 4.76
N PRO A 159 -19.57 2.53 5.79
CA PRO A 159 -19.77 3.98 5.93
C PRO A 159 -19.27 4.75 4.72
N ALA A 160 -19.99 5.79 4.33
CA ALA A 160 -19.54 6.66 3.24
C ALA A 160 -18.22 7.36 3.61
N LEU A 161 -17.39 7.64 2.59
CA LEU A 161 -16.24 8.52 2.79
C LEU A 161 -16.73 9.94 3.15
N PRO A 162 -15.98 10.67 3.99
CA PRO A 162 -16.28 12.07 4.22
C PRO A 162 -16.16 12.84 2.89
N GLU A 163 -17.00 13.88 2.74
CA GLU A 163 -16.91 14.74 1.56
C GLU A 163 -15.52 15.41 1.49
N PRO A 164 -14.92 15.50 0.29
CA PRO A 164 -13.68 16.23 0.13
C PRO A 164 -13.85 17.68 0.59
N ILE A 165 -12.98 18.13 1.47
CA ILE A 165 -12.93 19.56 1.81
C ILE A 165 -12.46 20.29 0.55
N PRO A 166 -13.23 21.27 0.01
CA PRO A 166 -12.78 22.06 -1.12
C PRO A 166 -11.44 22.72 -0.79
N ALA A 167 -10.49 22.66 -1.72
CA ALA A 167 -9.26 23.43 -1.56
C ALA A 167 -9.64 24.90 -1.37
N PRO A 168 -9.06 25.62 -0.39
CA PRO A 168 -9.31 27.05 -0.27
C PRO A 168 -8.93 27.71 -1.61
N GLU A 169 -9.82 28.57 -2.12
CA GLU A 169 -9.48 29.41 -3.26
C GLU A 169 -8.26 30.26 -2.87
N VAL A 170 -7.12 29.91 -3.46
CA VAL A 170 -5.93 30.73 -3.31
C VAL A 170 -6.12 31.92 -4.24
N GLU A 171 -6.63 33.04 -3.71
CA GLU A 171 -6.50 34.31 -4.39
C GLU A 171 -5.00 34.57 -4.58
N GLN A 172 -4.54 34.41 -5.80
CA GLN A 172 -3.20 34.81 -6.19
C GLN A 172 -3.17 36.32 -6.15
N LEU A 173 -2.82 36.91 -5.00
CA LEU A 173 -2.51 38.33 -4.90
C LEU A 173 -1.39 38.60 -5.91
N GLY A 174 -1.76 39.22 -7.02
CA GLY A 174 -0.81 39.68 -8.03
C GLY A 174 0.23 40.60 -7.35
N LEU A 175 1.45 40.17 -7.32
CA LEU A 175 2.59 41.03 -7.06
C LEU A 175 2.71 41.96 -8.28
N LEU A 176 2.22 43.20 -8.14
CA LEU A 176 2.57 44.32 -9.00
C LEU A 176 3.98 44.80 -8.66
#